data_143b077ba829a051801bc7da4d014990
#
_entry.id   143b077ba829a051801bc7da4d014990
#
_cell.length_a   1.000
_cell.length_b   1.000
_cell.length_c   1.000
_cell.angle_alpha   90.00
_cell.angle_beta   90.00
_cell.angle_gamma   90.00
#
_symmetry.space_group_name_H-M   'P 1'
#
loop_
_entity.id
_entity.type
_entity.pdbx_description
1 polymer ?
#
loop_
_entity_poly.entity_id
_entity_poly.type
_entity_poly.pdbx_seq_one_letter_code
_entity_poly.pdbx_strand_id
1 'polypeptide(L)'
;SSVYVSAPDRLSPFMVQLGQALERAGAQRAPSAREADAVIRVQTDRTGRRVRSVAARNTPKEFEIFYVVEYSIERGGSEALPVQRIELTRNFTFDQSLLLAKNREEEILRDAIARDLAEQALRRLGSLPPGPGGPSR
;
A
#
# COMPACT_ATOMS: atom_id res chain seq x y z
N SER A 1 12.63 -16.09 4.35
CA SER A 1 12.36 -16.01 2.92
C SER A 1 12.71 -14.62 2.41
N SER A 2 13.05 -14.53 1.14
CA SER A 2 13.44 -13.28 0.53
C SER A 2 12.34 -12.75 -0.36
N VAL A 3 12.19 -11.43 -0.37
CA VAL A 3 11.11 -10.77 -1.10
C VAL A 3 11.67 -9.63 -1.93
N TYR A 4 11.28 -9.56 -3.17
CA TYR A 4 11.55 -8.44 -4.03
C TYR A 4 10.24 -7.72 -4.34
N VAL A 5 10.25 -6.40 -4.31
CA VAL A 5 9.06 -5.61 -4.64
C VAL A 5 9.36 -4.77 -5.87
N SER A 6 8.58 -4.99 -6.91
CA SER A 6 8.63 -4.18 -8.13
C SER A 6 7.49 -3.17 -8.07
N ALA A 7 7.78 -1.90 -8.27
CA ALA A 7 6.77 -0.85 -8.12
C ALA A 7 7.08 0.33 -9.02
N PRO A 8 6.05 1.06 -9.46
CA PRO A 8 6.25 2.25 -10.28
C PRO A 8 6.86 3.41 -9.49
N ASP A 9 6.60 3.49 -8.19
CA ASP A 9 7.12 4.58 -7.35
C ASP A 9 7.62 3.98 -6.04
N ARG A 10 8.93 3.90 -5.90
CA ARG A 10 9.56 3.29 -4.72
C ARG A 10 9.45 4.14 -3.47
N LEU A 11 9.10 5.42 -3.63
CA LEU A 11 9.02 6.36 -2.52
C LEU A 11 7.58 6.68 -2.12
N SER A 12 6.62 5.97 -2.68
CA SER A 12 5.22 6.19 -2.32
C SER A 12 4.96 5.85 -0.86
N PRO A 13 3.91 6.41 -0.25
CA PRO A 13 3.56 6.04 1.12
C PRO A 13 3.33 4.53 1.27
N PHE A 14 2.68 3.90 0.29
CA PHE A 14 2.47 2.46 0.33
C PHE A 14 3.80 1.70 0.35
N MET A 15 4.74 2.09 -0.53
CA MET A 15 6.01 1.40 -0.61
C MET A 15 6.85 1.58 0.64
N VAL A 16 6.82 2.77 1.23
CA VAL A 16 7.52 3.02 2.49
C VAL A 16 6.96 2.12 3.58
N GLN A 17 5.63 2.06 3.70
CA GLN A 17 4.99 1.24 4.72
C GLN A 17 5.19 -0.25 4.46
N LEU A 18 5.16 -0.67 3.21
CA LEU A 18 5.40 -2.07 2.86
C LEU A 18 6.81 -2.49 3.24
N GLY A 19 7.79 -1.66 2.94
CA GLY A 19 9.18 -1.92 3.33
C GLY A 19 9.33 -2.08 4.82
N GLN A 20 8.71 -1.21 5.60
CA GLN A 20 8.75 -1.28 7.05
C GLN A 20 8.05 -2.54 7.57
N ALA A 21 6.92 -2.89 6.98
CA ALA A 21 6.19 -4.08 7.39
C ALA A 21 6.98 -5.36 7.12
N LEU A 22 7.63 -5.43 5.96
CA LEU A 22 8.47 -6.57 5.62
C LEU A 22 9.64 -6.69 6.60
N GLU A 23 10.25 -5.56 6.93
CA GLU A 23 11.36 -5.53 7.87
C GLU A 23 10.93 -6.03 9.25
N ARG A 24 9.79 -5.55 9.74
CA ARG A 24 9.26 -5.97 11.03
C ARG A 24 8.92 -7.47 11.05
N ALA A 25 8.54 -8.01 9.91
CA ALA A 25 8.22 -9.43 9.79
C ALA A 25 9.47 -10.31 9.64
N GLY A 26 10.65 -9.68 9.55
CA GLY A 26 11.90 -10.44 9.40
C GLY A 26 12.18 -10.92 7.98
N ALA A 27 11.45 -10.39 6.99
CA ALA A 27 11.70 -10.76 5.61
C ALA A 27 12.98 -10.11 5.11
N GLN A 28 13.74 -10.86 4.35
CA GLN A 28 14.94 -10.33 3.71
C GLN A 28 14.57 -9.73 2.36
N ARG A 29 15.12 -8.56 2.08
CA ARG A 29 14.87 -7.92 0.80
C ARG A 29 15.87 -8.46 -0.22
N ALA A 30 15.35 -9.08 -1.27
CA ALA A 30 16.19 -9.58 -2.35
C ALA A 30 16.62 -8.42 -3.26
N PRO A 31 17.82 -8.47 -3.83
CA PRO A 31 18.27 -7.40 -4.73
C PRO A 31 17.58 -7.42 -6.08
N SER A 32 16.99 -8.54 -6.48
CA SER A 32 16.32 -8.65 -7.76
C SER A 32 15.20 -9.68 -7.68
N ALA A 33 14.30 -9.63 -8.65
CA ALA A 33 13.22 -10.61 -8.75
C ALA A 33 13.75 -12.03 -8.91
N ARG A 34 14.85 -12.16 -9.62
CA ARG A 34 15.46 -13.47 -9.89
C ARG A 34 15.92 -14.17 -8.65
N GLU A 35 16.38 -13.41 -7.66
CA GLU A 35 16.95 -13.95 -6.45
C GLU A 35 15.96 -14.05 -5.31
N ALA A 36 14.71 -13.68 -5.56
CA ALA A 36 13.69 -13.64 -4.51
C ALA A 36 12.86 -14.91 -4.49
N ASP A 37 12.49 -15.34 -3.30
CA ASP A 37 11.52 -16.42 -3.12
C ASP A 37 10.13 -15.98 -3.51
N ALA A 38 9.83 -14.71 -3.25
CA ALA A 38 8.55 -14.13 -3.60
C ALA A 38 8.77 -12.76 -4.23
N VAL A 39 7.95 -12.42 -5.21
CA VAL A 39 7.98 -11.12 -5.86
C VAL A 39 6.60 -10.51 -5.74
N ILE A 40 6.54 -9.33 -5.15
CA ILE A 40 5.31 -8.54 -5.12
C ILE A 40 5.42 -7.54 -6.27
N ARG A 41 4.49 -7.63 -7.23
CA ARG A 41 4.47 -6.71 -8.38
C ARG A 41 3.36 -5.71 -8.18
N VAL A 42 3.76 -4.49 -7.86
CA VAL A 42 2.81 -3.40 -7.68
C VAL A 42 2.62 -2.74 -9.05
N GLN A 43 1.40 -2.78 -9.55
CA GLN A 43 1.08 -2.24 -10.86
C GLN A 43 0.47 -0.86 -10.78
N THR A 44 -0.33 -0.62 -9.75
CA THR A 44 -0.97 0.66 -9.53
C THR A 44 -0.71 1.08 -8.08
N ASP A 45 -0.36 2.34 -7.91
CA ASP A 45 -0.08 2.92 -6.61
C ASP A 45 -0.46 4.38 -6.73
N ARG A 46 -1.70 4.70 -6.35
CA ARG A 46 -2.26 6.01 -6.59
C ARG A 46 -3.04 6.47 -5.39
N THR A 47 -2.81 7.69 -4.97
CA THR A 47 -3.51 8.28 -3.85
C THR A 47 -3.88 9.72 -4.19
N GLY A 48 -4.91 10.23 -3.52
CA GLY A 48 -5.36 11.57 -3.71
C GLY A 48 -6.53 11.87 -2.79
N ARG A 49 -7.22 12.93 -3.11
CA ARG A 49 -8.41 13.28 -2.35
C ARG A 49 -9.54 13.63 -3.30
N ARG A 50 -10.75 13.41 -2.84
CA ARG A 50 -11.97 13.75 -3.55
C ARG A 50 -12.80 14.66 -2.66
N VAL A 51 -13.44 15.63 -3.28
CA VAL A 51 -14.38 16.50 -2.57
C VAL A 51 -15.68 15.73 -2.39
N ARG A 52 -16.12 15.58 -1.13
CA ARG A 52 -17.37 14.87 -0.82
C ARG A 52 -18.53 15.83 -0.70
N SER A 53 -18.30 17.00 -0.14
CA SER A 53 -19.31 18.02 -0.06
C SER A 53 -18.68 19.39 -0.15
N VAL A 54 -19.38 20.31 -0.80
CA VAL A 54 -18.97 21.70 -0.89
C VAL A 54 -20.00 22.49 -0.11
N ALA A 55 -19.56 23.06 0.98
CA ALA A 55 -20.44 23.87 1.79
C ALA A 55 -20.43 25.30 1.31
N ALA A 56 -21.55 25.98 1.46
CA ALA A 56 -21.63 27.40 1.16
C ALA A 56 -20.78 28.15 2.18
N ARG A 57 -20.08 29.19 1.70
CA ARG A 57 -19.40 30.18 2.53
C ARG A 57 -18.91 29.74 3.89
N ASN A 58 -17.64 29.75 4.13
CA ASN A 58 -17.02 29.58 5.45
C ASN A 58 -17.42 28.34 6.24
N THR A 59 -18.13 27.43 5.61
CA THR A 59 -18.42 26.14 6.25
C THR A 59 -17.36 25.13 5.85
N PRO A 60 -17.08 24.17 6.72
CA PRO A 60 -16.11 23.15 6.39
C PRO A 60 -16.52 22.34 5.18
N LYS A 61 -15.54 21.93 4.38
CA LYS A 61 -15.75 21.00 3.28
C LYS A 61 -15.36 19.62 3.75
N GLU A 62 -16.03 18.62 3.21
CA GLU A 62 -15.69 17.25 3.49
C GLU A 62 -14.91 16.68 2.34
N PHE A 63 -13.83 16.00 2.66
CA PHE A 63 -12.96 15.34 1.70
C PHE A 63 -12.84 13.88 2.03
N GLU A 64 -12.54 13.12 1.01
CA GLU A 64 -12.20 11.72 1.16
C GLU A 64 -10.77 11.53 0.66
N ILE A 65 -9.91 10.99 1.52
CA ILE A 65 -8.59 10.57 1.09
C ILE A 65 -8.75 9.15 0.58
N PHE A 66 -8.29 8.89 -0.64
CA PHE A 66 -8.34 7.54 -1.20
C PHE A 66 -6.93 7.06 -1.49
N TYR A 67 -6.77 5.75 -1.47
CA TYR A 67 -5.52 5.12 -1.84
C TYR A 67 -5.85 3.82 -2.55
N VAL A 68 -5.36 3.67 -3.78
CA VAL A 68 -5.60 2.51 -4.62
C VAL A 68 -4.28 1.83 -4.89
N VAL A 69 -4.22 0.54 -4.64
CA VAL A 69 -3.08 -0.27 -5.06
C VAL A 69 -3.58 -1.49 -5.83
N GLU A 70 -2.81 -1.87 -6.83
CA GLU A 70 -3.03 -3.13 -7.53
C GLU A 70 -1.72 -3.87 -7.53
N TYR A 71 -1.75 -5.12 -7.08
CA TYR A 71 -0.53 -5.92 -7.00
C TYR A 71 -0.85 -7.39 -7.21
N SER A 72 0.16 -8.11 -7.67
CA SER A 72 0.13 -9.56 -7.73
C SER A 72 1.36 -10.09 -7.01
N ILE A 73 1.35 -11.38 -6.72
CA ILE A 73 2.48 -12.02 -6.04
C ILE A 73 2.88 -13.25 -6.82
N GLU A 74 4.18 -13.38 -7.07
CA GLU A 74 4.77 -14.56 -7.70
C GLU A 74 5.60 -15.31 -6.67
N ARG A 75 5.59 -16.62 -6.79
CA ARG A 75 6.44 -17.49 -6.00
C ARG A 75 7.00 -18.57 -6.90
N GLY A 76 8.32 -18.77 -6.81
CA GLY A 76 8.95 -19.81 -7.61
C GLY A 76 8.77 -19.60 -9.10
N GLY A 77 8.67 -18.37 -9.54
CA GLY A 77 8.54 -18.06 -10.95
C GLY A 77 7.14 -18.16 -11.51
N SER A 78 6.14 -18.49 -10.69
CA SER A 78 4.76 -18.52 -11.16
C SER A 78 3.86 -17.65 -10.30
N GLU A 79 2.76 -17.23 -10.88
CA GLU A 79 1.79 -16.38 -10.20
C GLU A 79 1.10 -17.17 -9.08
N ALA A 80 1.28 -16.73 -7.85
CA ALA A 80 0.66 -17.33 -6.68
C ALA A 80 -0.59 -16.58 -6.27
N LEU A 81 -0.63 -15.27 -6.51
CA LEU A 81 -1.79 -14.46 -6.26
C LEU A 81 -2.01 -13.57 -7.47
N PRO A 82 -3.15 -13.70 -8.16
CA PRO A 82 -3.43 -12.82 -9.29
C PRO A 82 -3.64 -11.39 -8.83
N VAL A 83 -3.67 -10.46 -9.76
CA VAL A 83 -3.78 -9.03 -9.45
C VAL A 83 -4.96 -8.77 -8.54
N GLN A 84 -4.68 -8.13 -7.43
CA GLN A 84 -5.67 -7.69 -6.45
C GLN A 84 -5.75 -6.17 -6.53
N ARG A 85 -6.96 -5.64 -6.60
CA ARG A 85 -7.17 -4.19 -6.54
C ARG A 85 -7.83 -3.88 -5.21
N ILE A 86 -7.20 -3.02 -4.43
CA ILE A 86 -7.73 -2.62 -3.13
C ILE A 86 -7.75 -1.10 -3.08
N GLU A 87 -8.89 -0.57 -2.72
CA GLU A 87 -9.03 0.87 -2.50
C GLU A 87 -9.52 1.08 -1.08
N LEU A 88 -8.80 1.85 -0.30
CA LEU A 88 -9.22 2.25 1.04
C LEU A 88 -9.38 3.76 1.08
N THR A 89 -10.28 4.21 1.93
CA THR A 89 -10.59 5.64 2.03
C THR A 89 -10.71 6.05 3.49
N ARG A 90 -10.50 7.34 3.72
CA ARG A 90 -10.75 7.98 5.01
C ARG A 90 -11.33 9.35 4.74
N ASN A 91 -12.34 9.73 5.50
CA ASN A 91 -12.96 11.04 5.37
C ASN A 91 -12.34 12.01 6.38
N PHE A 92 -12.25 13.27 5.98
CA PHE A 92 -11.90 14.31 6.94
C PHE A 92 -12.58 15.61 6.55
N THR A 93 -12.79 16.46 7.57
CA THR A 93 -13.42 17.76 7.39
C THR A 93 -12.34 18.83 7.39
N PHE A 94 -12.41 19.71 6.42
CA PHE A 94 -11.46 20.78 6.27
C PHE A 94 -12.08 22.11 6.69
N ASP A 95 -11.41 22.79 7.61
CA ASP A 95 -11.76 24.15 8.00
C ASP A 95 -10.66 25.07 7.46
N GLN A 96 -11.04 26.04 6.64
CA GLN A 96 -10.09 26.93 5.99
C GLN A 96 -9.22 27.70 6.98
N SER A 97 -9.73 27.94 8.17
CA SER A 97 -8.97 28.68 9.19
C SER A 97 -7.79 27.87 9.75
N LEU A 98 -7.73 26.56 9.46
CA LEU A 98 -6.70 25.67 9.97
C LEU A 98 -5.90 25.02 8.85
N LEU A 99 -5.47 25.82 7.90
CA LEU A 99 -4.83 25.32 6.69
C LEU A 99 -3.60 24.45 6.95
N LEU A 100 -2.75 24.86 7.88
CA LEU A 100 -1.55 24.09 8.20
C LEU A 100 -1.90 22.77 8.88
N ALA A 101 -2.87 22.81 9.77
CA ALA A 101 -3.33 21.60 10.46
C ALA A 101 -3.96 20.63 9.47
N LYS A 102 -4.65 21.15 8.46
CA LYS A 102 -5.26 20.31 7.43
C LYS A 102 -4.23 19.50 6.66
N ASN A 103 -3.13 20.12 6.25
CA ASN A 103 -2.11 19.42 5.47
C ASN A 103 -1.49 18.29 6.29
N ARG A 104 -1.24 18.55 7.56
CA ARG A 104 -0.68 17.54 8.43
C ARG A 104 -1.65 16.39 8.69
N GLU A 105 -2.92 16.72 8.89
CA GLU A 105 -3.95 15.71 9.12
C GLU A 105 -4.12 14.82 7.90
N GLU A 106 -4.13 15.42 6.72
CA GLU A 106 -4.24 14.67 5.46
C GLU A 106 -3.09 13.70 5.30
N GLU A 107 -1.88 14.14 5.62
CA GLU A 107 -0.69 13.31 5.53
C GLU A 107 -0.76 12.12 6.51
N ILE A 108 -1.20 12.39 7.75
CA ILE A 108 -1.34 11.33 8.75
C ILE A 108 -2.35 10.29 8.30
N LEU A 109 -3.48 10.74 7.76
CA LEU A 109 -4.51 9.82 7.27
C LEU A 109 -4.01 8.98 6.10
N ARG A 110 -3.29 9.62 5.17
CA ARG A 110 -2.75 8.91 4.01
C ARG A 110 -1.76 7.85 4.44
N ASP A 111 -0.89 8.17 5.38
CA ASP A 111 0.07 7.21 5.89
C ASP A 111 -0.62 6.07 6.62
N ALA A 112 -1.70 6.35 7.34
CA ALA A 112 -2.47 5.31 8.02
C ALA A 112 -3.13 4.36 7.02
N ILE A 113 -3.68 4.89 5.94
CA ILE A 113 -4.24 4.05 4.87
C ILE A 113 -3.15 3.21 4.24
N ALA A 114 -2.01 3.82 3.95
CA ALA A 114 -0.89 3.11 3.34
C ALA A 114 -0.42 1.96 4.22
N ARG A 115 -0.38 2.18 5.52
CA ARG A 115 0.00 1.14 6.46
C ARG A 115 -1.00 -0.02 6.46
N ASP A 116 -2.29 0.28 6.44
CA ASP A 116 -3.32 -0.76 6.39
C ASP A 116 -3.20 -1.58 5.10
N LEU A 117 -2.96 -0.91 3.98
CA LEU A 117 -2.76 -1.59 2.70
C LEU A 117 -1.52 -2.49 2.72
N ALA A 118 -0.44 -1.98 3.29
CA ALA A 118 0.81 -2.74 3.38
C ALA A 118 0.63 -3.98 4.25
N GLU A 119 -0.09 -3.84 5.36
CA GLU A 119 -0.35 -4.96 6.24
C GLU A 119 -1.23 -6.01 5.57
N GLN A 120 -2.20 -5.58 4.77
CA GLN A 120 -2.99 -6.53 4.00
C GLN A 120 -2.13 -7.30 3.01
N ALA A 121 -1.25 -6.59 2.30
CA ALA A 121 -0.36 -7.24 1.33
C ALA A 121 0.53 -8.27 2.02
N LEU A 122 1.05 -7.91 3.19
CA LEU A 122 1.90 -8.82 3.95
C LEU A 122 1.14 -10.06 4.41
N ARG A 123 -0.09 -9.89 4.86
CA ARG A 123 -0.93 -11.03 5.27
C ARG A 123 -1.22 -11.94 4.08
N ARG A 124 -1.48 -11.37 2.91
CA ARG A 124 -1.69 -12.18 1.71
C ARG A 124 -0.45 -12.98 1.36
N LEU A 125 0.70 -12.32 1.42
CA LEU A 125 1.96 -13.01 1.16
C LEU A 125 2.16 -14.18 2.11
N GLY A 126 1.91 -13.94 3.39
CA GLY A 126 2.10 -14.98 4.42
C GLY A 126 1.12 -16.14 4.32
N SER A 127 -0.04 -15.92 3.69
CA SER A 127 -1.05 -16.96 3.57
C SER A 127 -0.90 -17.82 2.33
N LEU A 128 0.02 -17.49 1.44
CA LEU A 128 0.20 -18.22 0.21
C LEU A 128 1.02 -19.48 0.44
N PRO A 129 0.71 -20.57 -0.29
CA PRO A 129 1.53 -21.77 -0.19
C PRO A 129 2.89 -21.55 -0.81
N PRO A 130 3.89 -22.38 -0.51
CA PRO A 130 5.19 -22.31 -1.15
C PRO A 130 5.05 -22.45 -2.66
N GLY A 131 5.90 -21.76 -3.40
CA GLY A 131 5.88 -21.81 -4.85
C GLY A 131 6.36 -23.13 -5.38
N PRO A 132 6.12 -23.39 -6.68
CA PRO A 132 6.63 -24.61 -7.33
C PRO A 132 8.15 -24.63 -7.24
N GLY A 133 8.69 -25.80 -6.95
CA GLY A 133 10.13 -25.98 -6.80
C GLY A 133 10.68 -25.49 -5.48
N GLY A 134 9.83 -24.96 -4.60
CA GLY A 134 10.23 -24.59 -3.27
C GLY A 134 10.43 -25.82 -2.38
N PRO A 135 11.03 -25.65 -1.21
CA PRO A 135 11.20 -26.79 -0.31
C PRO A 135 9.85 -27.29 0.11
N SER A 136 9.71 -28.60 -0.01
CA SER A 136 8.52 -29.19 0.52
C SER A 136 8.71 -29.40 2.00
N ARG A 137 7.88 -29.26 2.63
CA ARG A 137 8.09 -29.42 3.94
C ARG A 137 7.28 -29.64 4.67
#